data_1155b560745d16a9d9c5f201b8ba9acb
#
_entry.id   1155b560745d16a9d9c5f201b8ba9acb
#
_cell.length_a   1.000
_cell.length_b   1.000
_cell.length_c   1.000
_cell.angle_alpha   90.00
_cell.angle_beta   90.00
_cell.angle_gamma   90.00
#
_symmetry.space_group_name_H-M   'P 1'
#
loop_
_entity.id
_entity.type
_entity.pdbx_description
1 polymer ?
#
loop_
_entity_poly.entity_id
_entity_poly.type
_entity_poly.pdbx_seq_one_letter_code
_entity_poly.pdbx_strand_id
1 'polypeptide(L)'
;MKFQQFEAAQLRIARPTVNMKEVVSFYEEGLGLKRIGSFDQHEGYDGVMLGLPHQHVHLEITKHEEEDSLPVPHPEQLLVFYIPDAEEFQQMKKRLLSFGGRHVTSTNPYWERGGATIEDPDGYRVVLMNTNGITPV
;
A
#
# COMPACT_ATOMS: atom_id res chain seq x y z
N MET A 1 -16.14 -31.07 10.84
CA MET A 1 -16.96 -30.13 10.02
C MET A 1 -16.11 -29.42 9.02
N LYS A 2 -16.56 -29.40 7.78
CA LYS A 2 -15.88 -28.61 6.73
C LYS A 2 -16.67 -27.33 6.50
N PHE A 3 -15.95 -26.22 6.45
CA PHE A 3 -16.54 -24.95 6.09
C PHE A 3 -16.38 -24.73 4.59
N GLN A 4 -17.44 -24.31 3.95
CA GLN A 4 -17.38 -23.94 2.55
C GLN A 4 -16.56 -22.65 2.42
N GLN A 5 -15.66 -22.61 1.46
CA GLN A 5 -14.93 -21.38 1.16
C GLN A 5 -15.89 -20.36 0.56
N PHE A 6 -15.76 -19.10 0.99
CA PHE A 6 -16.52 -18.03 0.41
C PHE A 6 -15.76 -17.44 -0.80
N GLU A 7 -16.50 -16.83 -1.69
CA GLU A 7 -15.93 -16.10 -2.82
C GLU A 7 -16.19 -14.62 -2.63
N ALA A 8 -15.12 -13.85 -2.44
CA ALA A 8 -15.22 -12.40 -2.40
C ALA A 8 -14.94 -11.85 -3.80
N ALA A 9 -15.85 -11.02 -4.30
CA ALA A 9 -15.66 -10.38 -5.60
C ALA A 9 -14.46 -9.42 -5.58
N GLN A 10 -14.24 -8.76 -4.44
CA GLN A 10 -13.14 -7.81 -4.25
C GLN A 10 -12.69 -7.82 -2.79
N LEU A 11 -11.44 -7.42 -2.58
CA LEU A 11 -10.91 -7.13 -1.25
C LEU A 11 -10.49 -5.66 -1.22
N ARG A 12 -11.05 -4.91 -0.26
CA ARG A 12 -10.66 -3.53 -0.02
C ARG A 12 -9.86 -3.45 1.26
N ILE A 13 -8.75 -2.72 1.21
CA ILE A 13 -7.98 -2.35 2.39
C ILE A 13 -8.13 -0.85 2.54
N ALA A 14 -8.80 -0.41 3.59
CA ALA A 14 -9.09 1.00 3.81
C ALA A 14 -8.21 1.56 4.92
N ARG A 15 -7.72 2.77 4.72
CA ARG A 15 -6.96 3.46 5.75
C ARG A 15 -7.18 4.97 5.68
N PRO A 16 -7.14 5.65 6.84
CA PRO A 16 -7.29 7.09 6.89
C PRO A 16 -5.96 7.80 6.62
N THR A 17 -6.06 9.07 6.22
CA THR A 17 -4.91 9.97 6.13
C THR A 17 -5.34 11.39 6.45
N VAL A 18 -4.40 12.23 6.85
CA VAL A 18 -4.57 13.68 6.88
C VAL A 18 -3.75 14.35 5.77
N ASN A 19 -3.08 13.56 4.93
CA ASN A 19 -2.20 14.01 3.84
C ASN A 19 -2.61 13.37 2.53
N MET A 20 -3.86 13.58 2.11
CA MET A 20 -4.45 12.90 0.95
C MET A 20 -3.59 13.02 -0.31
N LYS A 21 -3.17 14.24 -0.64
CA LYS A 21 -2.43 14.48 -1.87
C LYS A 21 -1.11 13.72 -1.91
N GLU A 22 -0.34 13.80 -0.84
CA GLU A 22 0.98 13.17 -0.73
C GLU A 22 0.88 11.65 -0.74
N VAL A 23 -0.09 11.10 0.00
CA VAL A 23 -0.30 9.66 0.11
C VAL A 23 -0.79 9.09 -1.21
N VAL A 24 -1.78 9.75 -1.85
CA VAL A 24 -2.28 9.30 -3.15
C VAL A 24 -1.16 9.34 -4.20
N SER A 25 -0.35 10.39 -4.22
CA SER A 25 0.79 10.48 -5.15
C SER A 25 1.76 9.32 -4.96
N PHE A 26 2.06 8.96 -3.72
CA PHE A 26 2.95 7.82 -3.43
C PHE A 26 2.43 6.51 -4.03
N TYR A 27 1.15 6.22 -3.86
CA TYR A 27 0.57 4.96 -4.35
C TYR A 27 0.20 5.00 -5.82
N GLU A 28 -0.31 6.11 -6.32
CA GLU A 28 -0.72 6.22 -7.73
C GLU A 28 0.48 6.42 -8.65
N GLU A 29 1.33 7.39 -8.36
CA GLU A 29 2.48 7.71 -9.21
C GLU A 29 3.71 6.89 -8.83
N GLY A 30 3.94 6.73 -7.53
CA GLY A 30 5.08 5.96 -7.03
C GLY A 30 4.93 4.46 -7.28
N LEU A 31 3.92 3.85 -6.71
CA LEU A 31 3.70 2.41 -6.84
C LEU A 31 3.02 2.02 -8.16
N GLY A 32 2.38 2.97 -8.82
CA GLY A 32 1.73 2.73 -10.10
C GLY A 32 0.34 2.10 -10.00
N LEU A 33 -0.33 2.26 -8.85
CA LEU A 33 -1.69 1.77 -8.71
C LEU A 33 -2.65 2.62 -9.54
N LYS A 34 -3.68 2.00 -10.07
CA LYS A 34 -4.64 2.67 -10.92
C LYS A 34 -5.79 3.23 -10.09
N ARG A 35 -6.11 4.51 -10.30
CA ARG A 35 -7.30 5.08 -9.68
C ARG A 35 -8.55 4.47 -10.30
N ILE A 36 -9.37 3.82 -9.49
CA ILE A 36 -10.60 3.15 -9.93
C ILE A 36 -11.87 3.84 -9.44
N GLY A 37 -11.73 4.82 -8.56
CA GLY A 37 -12.85 5.60 -8.07
C GLY A 37 -12.41 6.66 -7.09
N SER A 38 -13.29 7.59 -6.82
CA SER A 38 -13.07 8.61 -5.81
C SER A 38 -14.41 9.24 -5.41
N PHE A 39 -14.43 9.90 -4.27
CA PHE A 39 -15.58 10.68 -3.84
C PHE A 39 -15.09 11.84 -2.98
N ASP A 40 -15.88 12.91 -2.97
CA ASP A 40 -15.60 14.12 -2.20
C ASP A 40 -16.79 14.48 -1.32
N GLN A 41 -16.50 14.89 -0.11
CA GLN A 41 -17.49 15.44 0.83
C GLN A 41 -18.74 14.58 0.96
N HIS A 42 -18.54 13.27 1.04
CA HIS A 42 -19.63 12.34 1.28
C HIS A 42 -19.66 12.00 2.77
N GLU A 43 -20.66 12.52 3.46
CA GLU A 43 -20.83 12.34 4.91
C GLU A 43 -19.56 12.70 5.71
N GLY A 44 -18.87 13.77 5.27
CA GLY A 44 -17.66 14.26 5.93
C GLY A 44 -16.37 13.61 5.48
N TYR A 45 -16.41 12.76 4.46
CA TYR A 45 -15.23 12.05 3.96
C TYR A 45 -14.91 12.36 2.52
N ASP A 46 -13.61 12.47 2.23
CA ASP A 46 -13.06 12.34 0.90
C ASP A 46 -12.43 10.95 0.78
N GLY A 47 -12.42 10.39 -0.41
CA GLY A 47 -11.82 9.08 -0.63
C GLY A 47 -11.29 8.89 -2.03
N VAL A 48 -10.23 8.08 -2.14
CA VAL A 48 -9.66 7.67 -3.42
C VAL A 48 -9.42 6.17 -3.36
N MET A 49 -9.91 5.45 -4.37
CA MET A 49 -9.69 4.01 -4.49
C MET A 49 -8.65 3.73 -5.56
N LEU A 50 -7.64 2.95 -5.20
CA LEU A 50 -6.47 2.64 -6.03
C LEU A 50 -6.35 1.13 -6.16
N GLY A 51 -6.52 0.62 -7.39
CA GLY A 51 -6.55 -0.81 -7.66
C GLY A 51 -5.19 -1.36 -8.08
N LEU A 52 -4.93 -2.60 -7.70
CA LEU A 52 -3.76 -3.33 -8.19
C LEU A 52 -4.06 -3.85 -9.59
N PRO A 53 -3.12 -3.70 -10.55
CA PRO A 53 -3.32 -4.24 -11.89
C PRO A 53 -3.61 -5.74 -11.87
N HIS A 54 -4.64 -6.16 -12.60
CA HIS A 54 -5.02 -7.56 -12.77
C HIS A 54 -5.38 -8.30 -11.48
N GLN A 55 -5.69 -7.57 -10.40
CA GLN A 55 -6.07 -8.14 -9.12
C GLN A 55 -7.42 -7.60 -8.67
N HIS A 56 -8.11 -8.36 -7.83
CA HIS A 56 -9.38 -7.95 -7.23
C HIS A 56 -9.15 -7.33 -5.83
N VAL A 57 -8.03 -6.63 -5.69
CA VAL A 57 -7.63 -5.98 -4.44
C VAL A 57 -7.43 -4.51 -4.73
N HIS A 58 -7.94 -3.66 -3.86
CA HIS A 58 -7.68 -2.22 -3.97
C HIS A 58 -7.53 -1.57 -2.60
N LEU A 59 -6.83 -0.45 -2.59
CA LEU A 59 -6.69 0.40 -1.42
C LEU A 59 -7.74 1.51 -1.48
N GLU A 60 -8.29 1.86 -0.33
CA GLU A 60 -9.08 3.07 -0.20
C GLU A 60 -8.39 3.99 0.80
N ILE A 61 -8.03 5.18 0.35
CA ILE A 61 -7.44 6.21 1.19
C ILE A 61 -8.54 7.23 1.49
N THR A 62 -8.82 7.43 2.78
CA THR A 62 -9.90 8.33 3.20
C THR A 62 -9.37 9.46 4.07
N LYS A 63 -10.06 10.59 4.04
CA LYS A 63 -9.80 11.70 4.95
C LYS A 63 -11.14 12.22 5.48
N HIS A 64 -11.25 12.27 6.80
CA HIS A 64 -12.40 12.89 7.44
C HIS A 64 -12.15 14.38 7.64
N GLU A 65 -13.15 15.22 7.39
CA GLU A 65 -13.01 16.68 7.44
C GLU A 65 -12.60 17.21 8.81
N GLU A 66 -12.92 16.48 9.88
CA GLU A 66 -12.61 16.89 11.25
C GLU A 66 -11.29 16.29 11.78
N GLU A 67 -10.65 15.39 11.02
CA GLU A 67 -9.39 14.80 11.41
C GLU A 67 -8.22 15.70 11.01
N ASP A 68 -7.39 16.08 11.98
CA ASP A 68 -6.19 16.87 11.72
C ASP A 68 -4.90 16.13 12.09
N SER A 69 -5.02 15.01 12.80
CA SER A 69 -3.88 14.14 13.14
C SER A 69 -4.36 12.72 13.33
N LEU A 70 -3.46 11.77 13.10
CA LEU A 70 -3.71 10.34 13.24
C LEU A 70 -2.57 9.67 13.97
N PRO A 71 -2.82 8.55 14.67
CA PRO A 71 -1.76 7.77 15.30
C PRO A 71 -0.73 7.28 14.29
N VAL A 72 0.52 7.14 14.75
CA VAL A 72 1.60 6.56 13.94
C VAL A 72 1.28 5.07 13.71
N PRO A 73 1.39 4.57 12.46
CA PRO A 73 1.16 3.16 12.19
C PRO A 73 2.18 2.26 12.87
N HIS A 74 1.77 1.04 13.21
CA HIS A 74 2.69 0.06 13.77
C HIS A 74 3.71 -0.36 12.69
N PRO A 75 5.01 -0.45 13.05
CA PRO A 75 6.06 -0.74 12.06
C PRO A 75 6.01 -2.16 11.47
N GLU A 76 5.18 -3.04 12.00
CA GLU A 76 4.99 -4.37 11.44
C GLU A 76 3.66 -4.54 10.72
N GLN A 77 2.90 -3.46 10.51
CA GLN A 77 1.77 -3.45 9.58
C GLN A 77 2.33 -3.14 8.19
N LEU A 78 2.31 -4.14 7.32
CA LEU A 78 3.02 -4.09 6.05
C LEU A 78 2.10 -4.39 4.87
N LEU A 79 2.33 -3.68 3.77
CA LEU A 79 1.87 -4.12 2.45
C LEU A 79 3.10 -4.68 1.76
N VAL A 80 3.06 -5.96 1.42
CA VAL A 80 4.21 -6.64 0.83
C VAL A 80 3.92 -6.96 -0.63
N PHE A 81 4.77 -6.47 -1.52
CA PHE A 81 4.67 -6.74 -2.96
C PHE A 81 5.84 -7.60 -3.38
N TYR A 82 5.56 -8.75 -3.96
CA TYR A 82 6.57 -9.67 -4.46
C TYR A 82 6.85 -9.35 -5.92
N ILE A 83 8.07 -8.91 -6.20
CA ILE A 83 8.50 -8.47 -7.53
C ILE A 83 9.70 -9.32 -7.93
N PRO A 84 9.48 -10.42 -8.68
CA PRO A 84 10.57 -11.35 -8.98
C PRO A 84 11.62 -10.79 -9.93
N ASP A 85 11.26 -9.87 -10.81
CA ASP A 85 12.23 -9.27 -11.73
C ASP A 85 13.10 -8.25 -10.99
N ALA A 86 14.42 -8.46 -11.00
CA ALA A 86 15.36 -7.64 -10.25
C ALA A 86 15.41 -6.20 -10.75
N GLU A 87 15.28 -5.99 -12.05
CA GLU A 87 15.29 -4.64 -12.63
C GLU A 87 14.01 -3.89 -12.26
N GLU A 88 12.87 -4.53 -12.36
CA GLU A 88 11.59 -3.96 -11.97
C GLU A 88 11.59 -3.60 -10.48
N PHE A 89 12.13 -4.49 -9.64
CA PHE A 89 12.29 -4.23 -8.20
C PHE A 89 13.08 -2.95 -7.95
N GLN A 90 14.22 -2.77 -8.63
CA GLN A 90 15.05 -1.57 -8.44
C GLN A 90 14.36 -0.32 -8.95
N GLN A 91 13.66 -0.40 -10.07
CA GLN A 91 12.91 0.72 -10.62
C GLN A 91 11.77 1.13 -9.68
N MET A 92 11.05 0.18 -9.15
CA MET A 92 9.94 0.45 -8.22
C MET A 92 10.46 1.11 -6.94
N LYS A 93 11.57 0.62 -6.41
CA LYS A 93 12.21 1.22 -5.24
C LYS A 93 12.55 2.68 -5.47
N LYS A 94 13.16 3.00 -6.63
CA LYS A 94 13.48 4.38 -6.99
C LYS A 94 12.24 5.26 -7.10
N ARG A 95 11.19 4.73 -7.72
CA ARG A 95 9.95 5.48 -7.89
C ARG A 95 9.33 5.84 -6.55
N LEU A 96 9.23 4.88 -5.63
CA LEU A 96 8.66 5.14 -4.31
C LEU A 96 9.45 6.20 -3.56
N LEU A 97 10.78 6.18 -3.67
CA LEU A 97 11.62 7.21 -3.06
C LEU A 97 11.42 8.58 -3.70
N SER A 98 11.10 8.63 -4.99
CA SER A 98 10.85 9.87 -5.72
C SER A 98 9.50 10.50 -5.38
N PHE A 99 8.55 9.71 -4.90
CA PHE A 99 7.19 10.18 -4.61
C PHE A 99 6.88 10.17 -3.12
N GLY A 100 7.82 10.62 -2.32
CA GLY A 100 7.62 10.85 -0.90
C GLY A 100 7.95 9.67 0.02
N GLY A 101 8.47 8.59 -0.54
CA GLY A 101 8.86 7.42 0.24
C GLY A 101 10.17 7.62 0.98
N ARG A 102 10.34 6.89 2.07
CA ARG A 102 11.55 6.90 2.86
C ARG A 102 12.02 5.47 3.13
N HIS A 103 13.24 5.15 2.73
CA HIS A 103 13.82 3.84 2.96
C HIS A 103 14.18 3.70 4.44
N VAL A 104 13.69 2.66 5.06
CA VAL A 104 13.93 2.38 6.48
C VAL A 104 14.38 0.94 6.66
N THR A 105 15.04 0.66 7.79
CA THR A 105 15.37 -0.71 8.18
C THR A 105 14.12 -1.35 8.76
N SER A 106 13.77 -2.54 8.30
CA SER A 106 12.58 -3.24 8.78
C SER A 106 12.78 -3.70 10.23
N THR A 107 11.68 -3.70 10.99
CA THR A 107 11.69 -4.20 12.36
C THR A 107 11.95 -5.71 12.39
N ASN A 108 11.31 -6.44 11.48
CA ASN A 108 11.57 -7.87 11.30
C ASN A 108 12.68 -8.04 10.25
N PRO A 109 13.85 -8.59 10.63
CA PRO A 109 14.98 -8.71 9.70
C PRO A 109 14.72 -9.63 8.50
N TYR A 110 13.67 -10.43 8.56
CA TYR A 110 13.26 -11.25 7.42
C TYR A 110 13.09 -10.40 6.14
N TRP A 111 12.52 -9.20 6.29
CA TRP A 111 12.23 -8.32 5.14
C TRP A 111 13.47 -7.63 4.58
N GLU A 112 14.61 -7.73 5.27
CA GLU A 112 15.89 -7.22 4.75
C GLU A 112 16.55 -8.21 3.79
N ARG A 113 16.10 -9.46 3.78
CA ARG A 113 16.69 -10.52 2.96
C ARG A 113 16.06 -10.50 1.56
N GLY A 114 16.68 -9.76 0.65
CA GLY A 114 16.17 -9.60 -0.71
C GLY A 114 15.01 -8.63 -0.83
N GLY A 115 14.83 -7.76 0.16
CA GLY A 115 13.74 -6.80 0.18
C GLY A 115 14.17 -5.41 0.56
N ALA A 116 13.24 -4.47 0.42
CA ALA A 116 13.40 -3.09 0.85
C ALA A 116 12.10 -2.62 1.48
N THR A 117 12.20 -1.94 2.61
CA THR A 117 11.06 -1.38 3.33
C THR A 117 11.04 0.13 3.15
N ILE A 118 9.93 0.64 2.64
CA ILE A 118 9.78 2.07 2.33
C ILE A 118 8.52 2.58 3.01
N GLU A 119 8.69 3.62 3.83
CA GLU A 119 7.55 4.27 4.47
C GLU A 119 6.89 5.24 3.49
N ASP A 120 5.57 5.24 3.46
CA ASP A 120 4.82 6.24 2.75
C ASP A 120 4.83 7.57 3.53
N PRO A 121 4.24 8.66 3.00
CA PRO A 121 4.27 9.96 3.69
C PRO A 121 3.65 9.97 5.10
N ASP A 122 2.79 9.01 5.42
CA ASP A 122 2.20 8.88 6.75
C ASP A 122 2.96 7.92 7.66
N GLY A 123 3.97 7.22 7.14
CA GLY A 123 4.73 6.23 7.89
C GLY A 123 4.23 4.81 7.77
N TYR A 124 3.19 4.54 6.95
CA TYR A 124 2.80 3.17 6.63
C TYR A 124 3.88 2.53 5.75
N ARG A 125 4.16 1.27 6.02
CA ARG A 125 5.30 0.60 5.38
C ARG A 125 4.88 -0.29 4.23
N VAL A 126 5.55 -0.08 3.10
CA VAL A 126 5.48 -0.93 1.92
C VAL A 126 6.79 -1.70 1.84
N VAL A 127 6.70 -3.01 1.73
CA VAL A 127 7.87 -3.88 1.53
C VAL A 127 7.85 -4.36 0.09
N LEU A 128 8.97 -4.18 -0.60
CA LEU A 128 9.20 -4.76 -1.92
C LEU A 128 10.14 -5.93 -1.74
N MET A 129 9.73 -7.13 -2.18
CA MET A 129 10.54 -8.34 -2.08
C MET A 129 10.89 -8.83 -3.47
N ASN A 130 12.19 -8.99 -3.74
CA ASN A 130 12.67 -9.48 -5.04
C ASN A 130 12.62 -11.02 -5.09
N THR A 131 11.40 -11.55 -5.05
CA THR A 131 11.13 -12.99 -5.04
C THR A 131 9.71 -13.24 -5.51
N ASN A 132 9.40 -14.48 -5.84
CA ASN A 132 8.05 -14.88 -6.29
C ASN A 132 7.04 -14.97 -5.14
N GLY A 133 7.49 -14.90 -3.90
CA GLY A 133 6.62 -15.10 -2.76
C GLY A 133 6.43 -16.57 -2.41
N ILE A 134 5.28 -16.89 -1.82
CA ILE A 134 4.97 -18.24 -1.38
C ILE A 134 4.25 -18.98 -2.49
N THR A 135 4.69 -20.21 -2.77
CA THR A 135 3.98 -21.08 -3.71
C THR A 135 2.75 -21.65 -3.01
N PRO A 136 1.54 -21.44 -3.54
CA PRO A 136 0.34 -22.04 -2.96
C PRO A 136 0.39 -23.57 -2.98
N VAL A 137 -0.13 -24.17 -1.92
CA VAL A 137 -0.25 -25.64 -1.83
C VAL A 137 -1.64 -26.10 -2.24
#